data_8b04b80d1d8253da540b16316dc046fe
#
_entry.id   8b04b80d1d8253da540b16316dc046fe
#
_cell.length_a   1.000
_cell.length_b   1.000
_cell.length_c   1.000
_cell.angle_alpha   90.00
_cell.angle_beta   90.00
_cell.angle_gamma   90.00
#
_symmetry.space_group_name_H-M   'P 1'
#
loop_
_entity.id
_entity.type
_entity.pdbx_description
1 polymer ?
#
loop_
_entity_poly.entity_id
_entity_poly.type
_entity_poly.pdbx_seq_one_letter_code
_entity_poly.pdbx_strand_id
1 'polypeptide(L)'
;MTALHPGDLLDHYRIEKLVARSGMASIWRATDTLNDRTVAIKVPHPEMEADPNLFERFKREREIGEKLDHPGVMKVYKDDHRSRVYMVMEWVDGVLLRTLMAQGKFSPERAARITARVCEALDYIHSNGVVHRDMKPENIMVDPEDRIKLIDFGIAGNEGSRRLTFANLSNVMGTPDYISPEQVKGKRGDGRSDIYAMGVMLYEMLTGKVPFTGNNPFLIMNDRLLNSPKPPREIDPSISPALQEIIYRALERDPKNRYASAREFAKDLEHQDQVGVADRPEMHDWTARKSHWPKRILNYVLLALVPVVIFTLLLWVARKT
;
A
#
# COMPACT_ATOMS: atom_id res chain seq x y z
N MET A 1 -25.63 -12.71 17.72
CA MET A 1 -24.63 -12.38 18.75
C MET A 1 -24.89 -10.98 19.26
N THR A 2 -24.82 -10.73 20.58
CA THR A 2 -24.98 -9.41 21.17
C THR A 2 -23.84 -8.49 20.75
N ALA A 3 -24.15 -7.27 20.33
CA ALA A 3 -23.15 -6.26 20.07
C ALA A 3 -22.38 -5.95 21.36
N LEU A 4 -21.05 -5.79 21.26
CA LEU A 4 -20.23 -5.40 22.40
C LEU A 4 -20.41 -3.90 22.70
N HIS A 5 -20.44 -3.57 24.01
CA HIS A 5 -20.53 -2.20 24.50
C HIS A 5 -19.43 -1.92 25.54
N PRO A 6 -19.06 -0.67 25.76
CA PRO A 6 -18.18 -0.32 26.86
C PRO A 6 -18.73 -0.82 28.19
N GLY A 7 -17.85 -1.47 28.98
CA GLY A 7 -18.19 -2.11 30.25
C GLY A 7 -18.45 -3.63 30.16
N ASP A 8 -18.71 -4.15 28.98
CA ASP A 8 -18.90 -5.59 28.78
C ASP A 8 -17.62 -6.38 29.07
N LEU A 9 -17.77 -7.63 29.47
CA LEU A 9 -16.69 -8.61 29.55
C LEU A 9 -16.76 -9.56 28.35
N LEU A 10 -15.65 -9.64 27.62
CA LEU A 10 -15.41 -10.68 26.64
C LEU A 10 -14.35 -11.63 27.22
N ASP A 11 -14.80 -12.77 27.74
CA ASP A 11 -14.00 -13.65 28.60
C ASP A 11 -13.41 -12.86 29.79
N HIS A 12 -12.11 -12.69 29.89
CA HIS A 12 -11.46 -11.87 30.93
C HIS A 12 -11.04 -10.47 30.45
N TYR A 13 -11.47 -10.06 29.26
CA TYR A 13 -11.17 -8.73 28.73
C TYR A 13 -12.34 -7.76 28.98
N ARG A 14 -12.09 -6.70 29.74
CA ARG A 14 -13.07 -5.64 29.97
C ARG A 14 -13.00 -4.63 28.83
N ILE A 15 -14.07 -4.53 28.05
CA ILE A 15 -14.20 -3.62 26.93
C ILE A 15 -14.30 -2.17 27.44
N GLU A 16 -13.45 -1.27 26.92
CA GLU A 16 -13.41 0.13 27.33
C GLU A 16 -14.08 1.03 26.29
N LYS A 17 -13.60 0.98 25.04
CA LYS A 17 -14.15 1.82 23.98
C LYS A 17 -13.90 1.20 22.59
N LEU A 18 -14.78 1.54 21.66
CA LEU A 18 -14.56 1.28 20.24
C LEU A 18 -13.47 2.21 19.71
N VAL A 19 -12.46 1.66 19.05
CA VAL A 19 -11.34 2.40 18.46
C VAL A 19 -11.55 2.60 16.96
N ALA A 20 -11.92 1.52 16.26
CA ALA A 20 -12.15 1.54 14.82
C ALA A 20 -13.20 0.50 14.44
N ARG A 21 -13.90 0.77 13.33
CA ARG A 21 -14.84 -0.17 12.72
C ARG A 21 -14.60 -0.20 11.22
N SER A 22 -14.38 -1.40 10.69
CA SER A 22 -14.32 -1.67 9.25
C SER A 22 -15.56 -2.44 8.79
N GLY A 23 -15.66 -2.76 7.51
CA GLY A 23 -16.72 -3.64 7.00
C GLY A 23 -16.63 -5.08 7.52
N MET A 24 -15.49 -5.51 8.06
CA MET A 24 -15.23 -6.90 8.43
C MET A 24 -15.10 -7.13 9.94
N ALA A 25 -14.59 -6.13 10.68
CA ALA A 25 -14.29 -6.27 12.11
C ALA A 25 -14.38 -4.94 12.83
N SER A 26 -14.54 -5.01 14.14
CA SER A 26 -14.43 -3.89 15.08
C SER A 26 -13.18 -4.05 15.93
N ILE A 27 -12.45 -2.97 16.16
CA ILE A 27 -11.27 -2.92 17.04
C ILE A 27 -11.69 -2.19 18.31
N TRP A 28 -11.48 -2.84 19.43
CA TRP A 28 -11.82 -2.33 20.76
C TRP A 28 -10.57 -2.16 21.60
N ARG A 29 -10.49 -1.08 22.35
CA ARG A 29 -9.58 -1.00 23.51
C ARG A 29 -10.21 -1.75 24.66
N ALA A 30 -9.40 -2.56 25.36
CA ALA A 30 -9.85 -3.34 26.51
C ALA A 30 -8.74 -3.47 27.54
N THR A 31 -9.11 -3.80 28.78
CA THR A 31 -8.18 -4.23 29.84
C THR A 31 -8.21 -5.74 29.97
N ASP A 32 -7.07 -6.37 29.83
CA ASP A 32 -6.83 -7.77 30.20
C ASP A 32 -6.79 -7.84 31.74
N THR A 33 -7.87 -8.35 32.34
CA THR A 33 -8.04 -8.35 33.82
C THR A 33 -7.17 -9.39 34.52
N LEU A 34 -6.60 -10.36 33.81
CA LEU A 34 -5.68 -11.34 34.38
C LEU A 34 -4.25 -10.81 34.47
N ASN A 35 -3.83 -10.00 33.49
CA ASN A 35 -2.46 -9.49 33.37
C ASN A 35 -2.35 -7.99 33.66
N ASP A 36 -3.44 -7.33 34.01
CA ASP A 36 -3.54 -5.87 34.30
C ASP A 36 -2.87 -5.01 33.22
N ARG A 37 -3.18 -5.26 31.97
CA ARG A 37 -2.61 -4.54 30.83
C ARG A 37 -3.68 -4.09 29.83
N THR A 38 -3.43 -2.96 29.17
CA THR A 38 -4.26 -2.51 28.05
C THR A 38 -3.95 -3.32 26.79
N VAL A 39 -5.00 -3.74 26.08
CA VAL A 39 -4.93 -4.50 24.83
C VAL A 39 -5.86 -3.92 23.77
N ALA A 40 -5.59 -4.23 22.51
CA ALA A 40 -6.54 -4.04 21.42
C ALA A 40 -7.18 -5.39 21.07
N ILE A 41 -8.49 -5.43 20.89
CA ILE A 41 -9.21 -6.65 20.52
C ILE A 41 -9.90 -6.42 19.19
N LYS A 42 -9.52 -7.21 18.17
CA LYS A 42 -10.16 -7.24 16.84
C LYS A 42 -11.22 -8.34 16.84
N VAL A 43 -12.47 -7.93 16.72
CA VAL A 43 -13.64 -8.82 16.75
C VAL A 43 -14.29 -8.83 15.39
N PRO A 44 -14.41 -9.99 14.72
CA PRO A 44 -15.06 -10.09 13.43
C PRO A 44 -16.56 -9.79 13.55
N HIS A 45 -17.13 -9.22 12.48
CA HIS A 45 -18.58 -9.02 12.40
C HIS A 45 -19.30 -10.32 12.04
N PRO A 46 -20.59 -10.48 12.38
CA PRO A 46 -21.36 -11.68 12.06
C PRO A 46 -21.36 -12.05 10.58
N GLU A 47 -21.36 -11.05 9.69
CA GLU A 47 -21.30 -11.23 8.24
C GLU A 47 -19.97 -11.84 7.80
N MET A 48 -18.88 -11.51 8.47
CA MET A 48 -17.57 -12.10 8.24
C MET A 48 -17.53 -13.54 8.76
N GLU A 49 -18.10 -13.80 9.92
CA GLU A 49 -18.19 -15.15 10.49
C GLU A 49 -19.05 -16.10 9.62
N ALA A 50 -20.05 -15.55 8.91
CA ALA A 50 -20.92 -16.30 8.01
C ALA A 50 -20.25 -16.65 6.66
N ASP A 51 -19.19 -15.94 6.24
CA ASP A 51 -18.42 -16.27 5.05
C ASP A 51 -17.19 -17.14 5.42
N PRO A 52 -17.16 -18.43 5.05
CA PRO A 52 -16.07 -19.33 5.43
C PRO A 52 -14.69 -18.84 4.96
N ASN A 53 -14.63 -18.20 3.78
CA ASN A 53 -13.36 -17.72 3.24
C ASN A 53 -12.82 -16.53 4.03
N LEU A 54 -13.68 -15.58 4.40
CA LEU A 54 -13.29 -14.43 5.20
C LEU A 54 -12.92 -14.85 6.63
N PHE A 55 -13.67 -15.79 7.18
CA PHE A 55 -13.42 -16.30 8.53
C PHE A 55 -12.10 -17.07 8.65
N GLU A 56 -11.79 -17.93 7.67
CA GLU A 56 -10.48 -18.63 7.62
C GLU A 56 -9.32 -17.66 7.43
N ARG A 57 -9.50 -16.56 6.69
CA ARG A 57 -8.50 -15.51 6.58
C ARG A 57 -8.22 -14.85 7.93
N PHE A 58 -9.26 -14.52 8.69
CA PHE A 58 -9.12 -13.92 10.02
C PHE A 58 -8.36 -14.85 10.97
N LYS A 59 -8.69 -16.14 10.98
CA LYS A 59 -7.96 -17.14 11.77
C LYS A 59 -6.50 -17.24 11.37
N ARG A 60 -6.20 -17.29 10.08
CA ARG A 60 -4.84 -17.34 9.55
C ARG A 60 -4.03 -16.08 9.92
N GLU A 61 -4.64 -14.90 9.83
CA GLU A 61 -4.03 -13.64 10.26
C GLU A 61 -3.61 -13.71 11.73
N ARG A 62 -4.50 -14.20 12.60
CA ARG A 62 -4.22 -14.41 14.01
C ARG A 62 -3.07 -15.40 14.22
N GLU A 63 -3.13 -16.60 13.62
CA GLU A 63 -2.13 -17.65 13.77
C GLU A 63 -0.72 -17.23 13.32
N ILE A 64 -0.63 -16.42 12.28
CA ILE A 64 0.63 -15.86 11.83
C ILE A 64 1.10 -14.78 12.80
N GLY A 65 0.22 -13.86 13.21
CA GLY A 65 0.54 -12.82 14.17
C GLY A 65 1.02 -13.37 15.52
N GLU A 66 0.43 -14.48 16.00
CA GLU A 66 0.85 -15.16 17.24
C GLU A 66 2.28 -15.74 17.19
N LYS A 67 2.84 -15.97 15.99
CA LYS A 67 4.19 -16.49 15.79
C LYS A 67 5.24 -15.42 15.61
N LEU A 68 4.84 -14.19 15.31
CA LEU A 68 5.75 -13.08 15.05
C LEU A 68 6.10 -12.37 16.36
N ASP A 69 7.39 -12.10 16.55
CA ASP A 69 7.90 -11.39 17.72
C ASP A 69 9.04 -10.45 17.32
N HIS A 70 8.70 -9.17 17.08
CA HIS A 70 9.65 -8.16 16.65
C HIS A 70 9.17 -6.77 17.12
N PRO A 71 10.05 -5.87 17.59
CA PRO A 71 9.64 -4.57 18.13
C PRO A 71 8.85 -3.69 17.13
N GLY A 72 9.12 -3.81 15.83
CA GLY A 72 8.41 -3.08 14.77
C GLY A 72 7.16 -3.80 14.23
N VAL A 73 6.77 -4.92 14.81
CA VAL A 73 5.59 -5.69 14.40
C VAL A 73 4.63 -5.76 15.58
N MET A 74 3.34 -5.53 15.36
CA MET A 74 2.33 -5.59 16.41
C MET A 74 2.24 -7.00 16.97
N LYS A 75 2.41 -7.13 18.30
CA LYS A 75 2.29 -8.39 19.00
C LYS A 75 0.86 -8.87 19.02
N VAL A 76 0.63 -10.11 18.60
CA VAL A 76 -0.63 -10.81 18.80
C VAL A 76 -0.45 -11.79 19.95
N TYR A 77 -1.33 -11.70 20.96
CA TYR A 77 -1.25 -12.55 22.13
C TYR A 77 -1.98 -13.85 21.89
N LYS A 78 -1.31 -14.95 22.19
CA LYS A 78 -1.92 -16.26 22.22
C LYS A 78 -2.86 -16.37 23.43
N ASP A 79 -4.07 -16.82 23.20
CA ASP A 79 -5.04 -17.11 24.23
C ASP A 79 -5.82 -18.36 23.81
N ASP A 80 -5.70 -19.43 24.59
CA ASP A 80 -6.31 -20.72 24.29
C ASP A 80 -7.73 -20.87 24.90
N HIS A 81 -8.17 -19.92 25.74
CA HIS A 81 -9.45 -19.95 26.49
C HIS A 81 -10.44 -18.90 25.98
N ARG A 82 -10.77 -18.94 24.69
CA ARG A 82 -11.70 -17.98 24.06
C ARG A 82 -13.09 -18.59 23.88
N SER A 83 -14.13 -17.88 24.31
CA SER A 83 -15.53 -18.26 24.09
C SER A 83 -15.96 -18.13 22.63
N ARG A 84 -15.24 -17.30 21.84
CA ARG A 84 -15.48 -17.07 20.41
C ARG A 84 -14.19 -16.68 19.70
N VAL A 85 -14.23 -16.52 18.38
CA VAL A 85 -13.07 -16.07 17.61
C VAL A 85 -12.92 -14.57 17.72
N TYR A 86 -11.80 -14.11 18.21
CA TYR A 86 -11.29 -12.74 18.20
C TYR A 86 -9.76 -12.77 18.26
N MET A 87 -9.11 -11.63 18.02
CA MET A 87 -7.67 -11.47 18.07
C MET A 87 -7.32 -10.45 19.14
N VAL A 88 -6.44 -10.84 20.08
CA VAL A 88 -5.93 -9.94 21.12
C VAL A 88 -4.54 -9.47 20.71
N MET A 89 -4.34 -8.16 20.72
CA MET A 89 -3.13 -7.50 20.24
C MET A 89 -2.60 -6.54 21.29
N GLU A 90 -1.31 -6.22 21.22
CA GLU A 90 -0.77 -5.15 22.05
C GLU A 90 -1.50 -3.84 21.75
N TRP A 91 -1.68 -3.03 22.79
CA TRP A 91 -2.10 -1.66 22.63
C TRP A 91 -0.88 -0.80 22.24
N VAL A 92 -0.96 -0.09 21.14
CA VAL A 92 0.12 0.78 20.65
C VAL A 92 -0.26 2.23 20.94
N ASP A 93 0.54 2.91 21.77
CA ASP A 93 0.38 4.35 22.03
C ASP A 93 1.08 5.13 20.90
N GLY A 94 0.34 5.43 19.86
CA GLY A 94 0.84 6.11 18.66
C GLY A 94 -0.31 6.55 17.77
N VAL A 95 0.04 7.12 16.63
CA VAL A 95 -0.92 7.55 15.61
C VAL A 95 -0.59 6.85 14.28
N LEU A 96 -1.58 6.72 13.43
CA LEU A 96 -1.37 6.17 12.09
C LEU A 96 -0.42 7.08 11.29
N LEU A 97 0.48 6.48 10.51
CA LEU A 97 1.37 7.23 9.61
C LEU A 97 0.55 8.11 8.65
N ARG A 98 -0.61 7.65 8.20
CA ARG A 98 -1.56 8.45 7.41
C ARG A 98 -1.94 9.75 8.11
N THR A 99 -2.20 9.72 9.40
CA THR A 99 -2.55 10.91 10.20
C THR A 99 -1.39 11.91 10.27
N LEU A 100 -0.15 11.42 10.43
CA LEU A 100 1.03 12.28 10.41
C LEU A 100 1.27 12.88 9.02
N MET A 101 1.13 12.11 7.96
CA MET A 101 1.27 12.58 6.58
C MET A 101 0.23 13.65 6.22
N ALA A 102 -0.97 13.58 6.78
CA ALA A 102 -2.02 14.59 6.60
C ALA A 102 -1.67 15.95 7.26
N GLN A 103 -0.75 15.96 8.23
CA GLN A 103 -0.28 17.20 8.89
C GLN A 103 0.75 17.96 8.05
N GLY A 104 1.36 17.33 7.04
CA GLY A 104 2.31 17.93 6.13
C GLY A 104 3.44 17.00 5.72
N LYS A 105 4.37 17.55 4.95
CA LYS A 105 5.56 16.83 4.49
C LYS A 105 6.52 16.55 5.65
N PHE A 106 7.24 15.46 5.53
CA PHE A 106 8.32 15.11 6.46
C PHE A 106 9.64 15.71 5.98
N SER A 107 10.56 15.98 6.92
CA SER A 107 11.93 16.24 6.51
C SER A 107 12.55 14.99 5.88
N PRO A 108 13.52 15.15 4.95
CA PRO A 108 14.20 14.01 4.31
C PRO A 108 14.75 13.00 5.32
N GLU A 109 15.34 13.47 6.42
CA GLU A 109 15.96 12.64 7.47
C GLU A 109 14.88 11.84 8.23
N ARG A 110 13.75 12.48 8.56
CA ARG A 110 12.65 11.81 9.27
C ARG A 110 11.98 10.76 8.39
N ALA A 111 11.73 11.11 7.12
CA ALA A 111 11.13 10.19 6.16
C ALA A 111 12.03 8.96 5.93
N ALA A 112 13.33 9.16 5.74
CA ALA A 112 14.30 8.08 5.58
C ALA A 112 14.36 7.19 6.83
N ARG A 113 14.44 7.77 8.04
CA ARG A 113 14.48 7.04 9.30
C ARG A 113 13.23 6.19 9.54
N ILE A 114 12.04 6.74 9.34
CA ILE A 114 10.78 5.98 9.48
C ILE A 114 10.73 4.85 8.46
N THR A 115 11.09 5.12 7.20
CA THR A 115 11.11 4.11 6.14
C THR A 115 12.09 2.98 6.47
N ALA A 116 13.29 3.30 6.95
CA ALA A 116 14.28 2.30 7.33
C ALA A 116 13.75 1.38 8.44
N ARG A 117 13.15 1.92 9.50
CA ARG A 117 12.54 1.15 10.58
C ARG A 117 11.40 0.24 10.10
N VAL A 118 10.57 0.73 9.17
CA VAL A 118 9.53 -0.13 8.56
C VAL A 118 10.16 -1.24 7.74
N CYS A 119 11.22 -0.95 6.99
CA CYS A 119 11.94 -1.96 6.20
C CYS A 119 12.59 -3.03 7.08
N GLU A 120 13.10 -2.70 8.29
CA GLU A 120 13.59 -3.70 9.26
C GLU A 120 12.47 -4.66 9.69
N ALA A 121 11.29 -4.12 10.00
CA ALA A 121 10.13 -4.95 10.35
C ALA A 121 9.66 -5.81 9.17
N LEU A 122 9.68 -5.26 7.94
CA LEU A 122 9.37 -6.03 6.73
C LEU A 122 10.39 -7.14 6.47
N ASP A 123 11.69 -6.88 6.64
CA ASP A 123 12.74 -7.89 6.48
C ASP A 123 12.53 -9.06 7.45
N TYR A 124 12.14 -8.75 8.69
CA TYR A 124 11.80 -9.77 9.69
C TYR A 124 10.61 -10.63 9.25
N ILE A 125 9.49 -10.04 8.83
CA ILE A 125 8.31 -10.84 8.41
C ILE A 125 8.60 -11.62 7.14
N HIS A 126 9.35 -11.04 6.17
CA HIS A 126 9.77 -11.74 4.94
C HIS A 126 10.65 -12.96 5.27
N SER A 127 11.59 -12.83 6.22
CA SER A 127 12.46 -13.93 6.67
C SER A 127 11.67 -15.06 7.35
N ASN A 128 10.48 -14.75 7.89
CA ASN A 128 9.53 -15.72 8.42
C ASN A 128 8.50 -16.22 7.39
N GLY A 129 8.75 -15.99 6.10
CA GLY A 129 7.90 -16.46 5.00
C GLY A 129 6.59 -15.68 4.83
N VAL A 130 6.45 -14.53 5.49
CA VAL A 130 5.26 -13.69 5.44
C VAL A 130 5.53 -12.50 4.51
N VAL A 131 4.70 -12.29 3.51
CA VAL A 131 4.71 -11.11 2.64
C VAL A 131 3.43 -10.32 2.90
N HIS A 132 3.55 -9.03 3.18
CA HIS A 132 2.43 -8.19 3.62
C HIS A 132 1.40 -7.93 2.50
N ARG A 133 1.83 -7.51 1.33
CA ARG A 133 1.05 -7.28 0.09
C ARG A 133 0.02 -6.16 0.12
N ASP A 134 -0.25 -5.54 1.25
CA ASP A 134 -1.15 -4.40 1.42
C ASP A 134 -0.48 -3.31 2.27
N MET A 135 0.80 -3.03 1.98
CA MET A 135 1.54 -1.97 2.65
C MET A 135 0.98 -0.61 2.26
N LYS A 136 0.58 0.16 3.28
CA LYS A 136 0.02 1.51 3.17
C LYS A 136 0.16 2.25 4.51
N PRO A 137 0.08 3.59 4.52
CA PRO A 137 0.26 4.37 5.76
C PRO A 137 -0.76 4.06 6.85
N GLU A 138 -1.93 3.53 6.51
CA GLU A 138 -2.97 3.10 7.44
C GLU A 138 -2.59 1.83 8.23
N ASN A 139 -1.60 1.07 7.74
CA ASN A 139 -1.12 -0.16 8.38
C ASN A 139 0.17 0.05 9.18
N ILE A 140 0.56 1.30 9.41
CA ILE A 140 1.75 1.68 10.18
C ILE A 140 1.33 2.65 11.28
N MET A 141 1.61 2.32 12.53
CA MET A 141 1.55 3.27 13.65
C MET A 141 2.94 3.82 13.95
N VAL A 142 2.99 5.07 14.37
CA VAL A 142 4.21 5.79 14.73
C VAL A 142 3.98 6.44 16.09
N ASP A 143 4.87 6.21 17.02
CA ASP A 143 4.84 6.84 18.33
C ASP A 143 5.62 8.18 18.36
N PRO A 144 5.59 8.93 19.49
CA PRO A 144 6.28 10.22 19.60
C PRO A 144 7.81 10.16 19.38
N GLU A 145 8.44 9.00 19.58
CA GLU A 145 9.89 8.76 19.36
C GLU A 145 10.19 8.22 17.95
N ASP A 146 9.23 8.32 17.03
CA ASP A 146 9.28 7.75 15.67
C ASP A 146 9.51 6.23 15.63
N ARG A 147 9.23 5.48 16.73
CA ARG A 147 9.19 4.02 16.67
C ARG A 147 7.95 3.60 15.91
N ILE A 148 8.07 2.54 15.13
CA ILE A 148 6.97 2.09 14.26
C ILE A 148 6.40 0.75 14.73
N LYS A 149 5.13 0.52 14.38
CA LYS A 149 4.48 -0.78 14.47
C LYS A 149 3.69 -1.06 13.20
N LEU A 150 3.98 -2.18 12.56
CA LEU A 150 3.10 -2.75 11.56
C LEU A 150 1.89 -3.37 12.26
N ILE A 151 0.68 -2.87 11.96
CA ILE A 151 -0.53 -3.19 12.76
C ILE A 151 -1.54 -4.11 12.04
N ASP A 152 -1.36 -4.40 10.79
CA ASP A 152 -2.27 -5.27 10.03
C ASP A 152 -1.45 -6.08 9.02
N PHE A 153 -1.55 -7.39 9.10
CA PHE A 153 -0.88 -8.27 8.16
C PHE A 153 -1.85 -8.54 7.00
N GLY A 154 -1.58 -7.97 5.83
CA GLY A 154 -2.38 -8.15 4.61
C GLY A 154 -2.43 -9.61 4.10
N ILE A 155 -2.42 -10.58 5.00
CA ILE A 155 -2.45 -12.02 4.76
C ILE A 155 -3.71 -12.45 3.99
N ALA A 156 -4.67 -11.54 3.90
CA ALA A 156 -5.89 -11.69 3.12
C ALA A 156 -5.67 -12.01 1.62
N GLY A 157 -4.44 -11.83 1.10
CA GLY A 157 -4.08 -12.14 -0.29
C GLY A 157 -3.67 -13.58 -0.59
N ASN A 158 -3.75 -14.54 0.37
CA ASN A 158 -3.32 -15.92 0.19
C ASN A 158 -4.48 -16.84 -0.23
N GLU A 159 -4.26 -17.60 -1.30
CA GLU A 159 -5.06 -18.71 -1.82
C GLU A 159 -6.56 -18.43 -1.97
N GLY A 160 -6.99 -18.11 -3.18
CA GLY A 160 -8.40 -17.92 -3.55
C GLY A 160 -8.87 -16.46 -3.62
N SER A 161 -8.04 -15.46 -3.35
CA SER A 161 -8.39 -14.12 -3.77
C SER A 161 -8.56 -14.13 -5.29
N ARG A 162 -9.78 -13.85 -5.76
CA ARG A 162 -10.06 -13.58 -7.17
C ARG A 162 -8.92 -12.70 -7.69
N ARG A 163 -8.30 -13.12 -8.79
CA ARG A 163 -7.36 -12.28 -9.53
C ARG A 163 -7.94 -10.87 -9.52
N LEU A 164 -7.16 -9.88 -9.12
CA LEU A 164 -7.55 -8.49 -9.28
C LEU A 164 -7.77 -8.26 -10.77
N THR A 165 -8.96 -8.57 -11.26
CA THR A 165 -9.37 -8.21 -12.61
C THR A 165 -9.80 -6.77 -12.55
N PHE A 166 -9.48 -6.01 -13.57
CA PHE A 166 -9.85 -4.59 -13.71
C PHE A 166 -11.35 -4.33 -13.40
N ALA A 167 -12.23 -5.30 -13.62
CA ALA A 167 -13.66 -5.24 -13.32
C ALA A 167 -14.00 -5.29 -11.82
N ASN A 168 -13.14 -5.84 -10.96
CA ASN A 168 -13.38 -5.95 -9.52
C ASN A 168 -12.76 -4.80 -8.72
N LEU A 169 -11.87 -4.01 -9.31
CA LEU A 169 -11.21 -2.88 -8.65
C LEU A 169 -12.13 -1.69 -8.41
N SER A 170 -13.15 -1.52 -9.25
CA SER A 170 -14.11 -0.40 -9.10
C SER A 170 -15.08 -0.58 -7.92
N ASN A 171 -15.25 -1.81 -7.41
CA ASN A 171 -16.26 -2.13 -6.39
C ASN A 171 -15.70 -2.46 -5.01
N VAL A 172 -14.39 -2.56 -4.84
CA VAL A 172 -13.84 -3.20 -3.62
C VAL A 172 -12.80 -2.37 -2.89
N MET A 173 -12.31 -1.21 -3.35
CA MET A 173 -11.30 -0.55 -2.51
C MET A 173 -11.07 0.92 -2.78
N GLY A 174 -10.63 1.59 -1.71
CA GLY A 174 -9.95 2.87 -1.73
C GLY A 174 -8.81 2.92 -2.76
N THR A 175 -8.30 4.09 -2.98
CA THR A 175 -7.34 4.43 -4.05
C THR A 175 -6.17 3.46 -4.10
N PRO A 176 -5.86 2.83 -5.24
CA PRO A 176 -4.82 1.81 -5.35
C PRO A 176 -3.41 2.42 -5.41
N ASP A 177 -3.13 3.41 -4.55
CA ASP A 177 -1.95 4.27 -4.67
C ASP A 177 -0.64 3.52 -4.43
N TYR A 178 -0.67 2.46 -3.59
CA TYR A 178 0.52 1.73 -3.14
C TYR A 178 0.72 0.38 -3.82
N ILE A 179 -0.25 -0.06 -4.65
CA ILE A 179 -0.19 -1.37 -5.32
C ILE A 179 0.98 -1.43 -6.31
N SER A 180 1.73 -2.53 -6.32
CA SER A 180 2.88 -2.68 -7.22
C SER A 180 2.47 -3.02 -8.66
N PRO A 181 3.34 -2.74 -9.67
CA PRO A 181 3.07 -3.05 -11.08
C PRO A 181 2.72 -4.51 -11.35
N GLU A 182 3.38 -5.45 -10.67
CA GLU A 182 3.08 -6.88 -10.79
C GLU A 182 1.71 -7.25 -10.20
N GLN A 183 1.31 -6.61 -9.10
CA GLN A 183 -0.02 -6.79 -8.52
C GLN A 183 -1.11 -6.23 -9.44
N VAL A 184 -0.88 -5.06 -10.07
CA VAL A 184 -1.78 -4.52 -11.11
C VAL A 184 -1.97 -5.52 -12.26
N LYS A 185 -0.91 -6.28 -12.64
CA LYS A 185 -0.96 -7.34 -13.64
C LYS A 185 -1.61 -8.64 -13.13
N GLY A 186 -2.18 -8.64 -11.93
CA GLY A 186 -2.82 -9.81 -11.32
C GLY A 186 -1.85 -10.88 -10.81
N LYS A 187 -0.56 -10.56 -10.66
CA LYS A 187 0.42 -11.45 -10.03
C LYS A 187 0.37 -11.25 -8.51
N ARG A 188 0.61 -12.32 -7.77
CA ARG A 188 0.61 -12.29 -6.30
C ARG A 188 1.69 -11.38 -5.72
N GLY A 189 2.85 -11.29 -6.37
CA GLY A 189 4.03 -10.58 -5.87
C GLY A 189 4.72 -11.28 -4.70
N ASP A 190 5.96 -10.89 -4.45
CA ASP A 190 6.82 -11.30 -3.33
C ASP A 190 7.12 -10.09 -2.42
N GLY A 191 8.11 -10.19 -1.53
CA GLY A 191 8.52 -9.08 -0.63
C GLY A 191 8.92 -7.81 -1.37
N ARG A 192 9.27 -7.90 -2.66
CA ARG A 192 9.58 -6.71 -3.48
C ARG A 192 8.33 -5.89 -3.85
N SER A 193 7.13 -6.45 -3.70
CA SER A 193 5.89 -5.67 -3.79
C SER A 193 5.74 -4.74 -2.58
N ASP A 194 6.12 -5.19 -1.38
CA ASP A 194 6.13 -4.37 -0.17
C ASP A 194 7.20 -3.26 -0.27
N ILE A 195 8.38 -3.58 -0.83
CA ILE A 195 9.43 -2.59 -1.11
C ILE A 195 8.93 -1.49 -2.06
N TYR A 196 8.19 -1.86 -3.11
CA TYR A 196 7.59 -0.88 -4.01
C TYR A 196 6.61 0.04 -3.28
N ALA A 197 5.71 -0.52 -2.47
CA ALA A 197 4.77 0.25 -1.67
C ALA A 197 5.47 1.21 -0.69
N MET A 198 6.59 0.76 -0.07
CA MET A 198 7.43 1.62 0.76
C MET A 198 8.09 2.75 -0.04
N GLY A 199 8.52 2.48 -1.27
CA GLY A 199 9.02 3.52 -2.20
C GLY A 199 7.96 4.59 -2.50
N VAL A 200 6.70 4.17 -2.72
CA VAL A 200 5.56 5.09 -2.89
C VAL A 200 5.32 5.92 -1.63
N MET A 201 5.33 5.30 -0.45
CA MET A 201 5.15 6.01 0.83
C MET A 201 6.28 6.99 1.11
N LEU A 202 7.53 6.62 0.86
CA LEU A 202 8.68 7.52 1.00
C LEU A 202 8.56 8.74 0.08
N TYR A 203 8.21 8.51 -1.18
CA TYR A 203 7.93 9.60 -2.12
C TYR A 203 6.83 10.53 -1.60
N GLU A 204 5.73 9.98 -1.10
CA GLU A 204 4.59 10.76 -0.60
C GLU A 204 4.94 11.53 0.68
N MET A 205 5.66 10.93 1.63
CA MET A 205 6.15 11.62 2.84
C MET A 205 6.98 12.85 2.51
N LEU A 206 7.83 12.76 1.50
CA LEU A 206 8.74 13.84 1.09
C LEU A 206 8.04 14.92 0.26
N THR A 207 7.15 14.52 -0.65
CA THR A 207 6.56 15.46 -1.62
C THR A 207 5.15 15.91 -1.27
N GLY A 208 4.49 15.23 -0.34
CA GLY A 208 3.07 15.42 -0.01
C GLY A 208 2.12 14.89 -1.08
N LYS A 209 2.62 14.13 -2.05
CA LYS A 209 1.81 13.57 -3.15
C LYS A 209 2.29 12.17 -3.51
N VAL A 210 1.39 11.30 -3.92
CA VAL A 210 1.75 10.01 -4.50
C VAL A 210 2.40 10.18 -5.88
N PRO A 211 3.31 9.27 -6.29
CA PRO A 211 4.07 9.40 -7.55
C PRO A 211 3.20 9.30 -8.82
N PHE A 212 2.06 8.64 -8.74
CA PHE A 212 1.12 8.46 -9.85
C PHE A 212 -0.25 8.93 -9.44
N THR A 213 -0.84 9.85 -10.21
CA THR A 213 -2.15 10.45 -9.95
C THR A 213 -3.01 10.41 -11.20
N GLY A 214 -4.33 10.37 -11.04
CA GLY A 214 -5.25 10.34 -12.17
C GLY A 214 -6.70 10.52 -11.74
N ASN A 215 -7.57 10.81 -12.69
CA ASN A 215 -8.99 11.06 -12.44
C ASN A 215 -9.80 9.78 -12.14
N ASN A 216 -9.20 8.63 -12.35
CA ASN A 216 -9.79 7.34 -11.99
C ASN A 216 -8.70 6.28 -11.73
N PRO A 217 -9.02 5.20 -11.01
CA PRO A 217 -8.07 4.14 -10.67
C PRO A 217 -7.39 3.48 -11.88
N PHE A 218 -8.09 3.36 -13.00
CA PHE A 218 -7.54 2.75 -14.22
C PHE A 218 -6.38 3.58 -14.78
N LEU A 219 -6.53 4.91 -14.83
CA LEU A 219 -5.46 5.81 -15.31
C LEU A 219 -4.24 5.75 -14.39
N ILE A 220 -4.43 5.73 -13.07
CA ILE A 220 -3.34 5.61 -12.08
C ILE A 220 -2.58 4.30 -12.28
N MET A 221 -3.28 3.18 -12.46
CA MET A 221 -2.67 1.88 -12.69
C MET A 221 -1.91 1.83 -14.02
N ASN A 222 -2.51 2.35 -15.09
CA ASN A 222 -1.88 2.39 -16.41
C ASN A 222 -0.63 3.28 -16.41
N ASP A 223 -0.70 4.43 -15.74
CA ASP A 223 0.43 5.34 -15.60
C ASP A 223 1.61 4.66 -14.87
N ARG A 224 1.33 3.94 -13.80
CA ARG A 224 2.31 3.12 -13.06
C ARG A 224 2.97 2.03 -13.91
N LEU A 225 2.23 1.45 -14.84
CA LEU A 225 2.77 0.40 -15.72
C LEU A 225 3.65 0.95 -16.84
N LEU A 226 3.39 2.16 -17.31
CA LEU A 226 3.98 2.69 -18.54
C LEU A 226 4.94 3.86 -18.30
N ASN A 227 4.70 4.67 -17.29
CA ASN A 227 5.41 5.93 -17.07
C ASN A 227 6.33 5.89 -15.84
N SER A 228 7.21 6.87 -15.74
CA SER A 228 8.02 7.12 -14.56
C SER A 228 7.41 8.24 -13.71
N PRO A 229 7.60 8.23 -12.39
CA PRO A 229 7.10 9.29 -11.54
C PRO A 229 7.79 10.62 -11.84
N LYS A 230 7.16 11.72 -11.46
CA LYS A 230 7.83 13.03 -11.45
C LYS A 230 9.04 12.96 -10.52
N PRO A 231 10.22 13.50 -10.92
CA PRO A 231 11.38 13.54 -10.04
C PRO A 231 11.05 14.22 -8.70
N PRO A 232 11.25 13.60 -7.54
CA PRO A 232 10.91 14.20 -6.26
C PRO A 232 11.68 15.48 -5.99
N ARG A 233 12.92 15.63 -6.48
CA ARG A 233 13.74 16.85 -6.38
C ARG A 233 13.20 18.04 -7.20
N GLU A 234 12.39 17.81 -8.20
CA GLU A 234 11.67 18.87 -8.91
C GLU A 234 10.46 19.40 -8.10
N ILE A 235 9.99 18.63 -7.12
CA ILE A 235 8.93 19.05 -6.22
C ILE A 235 9.52 19.69 -4.97
N ASP A 236 10.61 19.11 -4.46
CA ASP A 236 11.31 19.59 -3.28
C ASP A 236 12.84 19.45 -3.48
N PRO A 237 13.55 20.56 -3.77
CA PRO A 237 14.99 20.54 -3.98
C PRO A 237 15.82 20.18 -2.75
N SER A 238 15.23 20.15 -1.55
CA SER A 238 15.92 19.71 -0.32
C SER A 238 16.22 18.21 -0.30
N ILE A 239 15.53 17.43 -1.13
CA ILE A 239 15.76 16.00 -1.29
C ILE A 239 17.12 15.77 -1.94
N SER A 240 17.98 14.98 -1.31
CA SER A 240 19.32 14.68 -1.84
C SER A 240 19.24 13.87 -3.15
N PRO A 241 20.26 13.96 -4.04
CA PRO A 241 20.34 13.08 -5.21
C PRO A 241 20.33 11.60 -4.84
N ALA A 242 21.00 11.22 -3.76
CA ALA A 242 21.05 9.85 -3.25
C ALA A 242 19.65 9.36 -2.80
N LEU A 243 18.91 10.18 -2.05
CA LEU A 243 17.56 9.82 -1.61
C LEU A 243 16.60 9.69 -2.80
N GLN A 244 16.74 10.53 -3.83
CA GLN A 244 15.98 10.37 -5.08
C GLN A 244 16.32 9.05 -5.79
N GLU A 245 17.60 8.66 -5.85
CA GLU A 245 18.03 7.40 -6.45
C GLU A 245 17.48 6.19 -5.70
N ILE A 246 17.48 6.24 -4.38
CA ILE A 246 16.87 5.24 -3.50
C ILE A 246 15.37 5.06 -3.83
N ILE A 247 14.63 6.16 -3.96
CA ILE A 247 13.22 6.13 -4.34
C ILE A 247 13.04 5.50 -5.72
N TYR A 248 13.85 5.88 -6.70
CA TYR A 248 13.74 5.33 -8.05
C TYR A 248 13.99 3.83 -8.08
N ARG A 249 15.00 3.35 -7.37
CA ARG A 249 15.28 1.91 -7.27
C ARG A 249 14.12 1.16 -6.62
N ALA A 250 13.51 1.69 -5.57
CA ALA A 250 12.33 1.07 -4.95
C ALA A 250 11.11 1.05 -5.89
N LEU A 251 10.95 2.09 -6.74
CA LEU A 251 9.84 2.24 -7.68
C LEU A 251 10.07 1.60 -9.06
N GLU A 252 11.18 0.86 -9.26
CA GLU A 252 11.42 0.14 -10.50
C GLU A 252 10.23 -0.77 -10.87
N ARG A 253 9.86 -0.77 -12.17
CA ARG A 253 8.71 -1.54 -12.66
C ARG A 253 8.92 -3.03 -12.64
N ASP A 254 10.14 -3.48 -13.01
CA ASP A 254 10.53 -4.89 -12.89
C ASP A 254 11.02 -5.14 -11.45
N PRO A 255 10.38 -6.05 -10.70
CA PRO A 255 10.83 -6.40 -9.36
C PRO A 255 12.32 -6.80 -9.26
N LYS A 256 12.90 -7.31 -10.36
CA LYS A 256 14.31 -7.71 -10.41
C LYS A 256 15.27 -6.53 -10.29
N ASN A 257 14.84 -5.34 -10.69
CA ASN A 257 15.64 -4.12 -10.64
C ASN A 257 15.49 -3.36 -9.33
N ARG A 258 14.57 -3.79 -8.46
CA ARG A 258 14.39 -3.24 -7.11
C ARG A 258 15.45 -3.78 -6.15
N TYR A 259 15.39 -3.35 -4.91
CA TYR A 259 16.11 -3.97 -3.81
C TYR A 259 15.74 -5.45 -3.69
N ALA A 260 16.73 -6.30 -3.43
CA ALA A 260 16.51 -7.74 -3.28
C ALA A 260 15.80 -8.07 -1.98
N SER A 261 16.02 -7.26 -0.92
CA SER A 261 15.39 -7.38 0.39
C SER A 261 15.05 -6.01 0.98
N ALA A 262 14.15 -5.98 1.96
CA ALA A 262 13.84 -4.77 2.71
C ALA A 262 15.05 -4.28 3.52
N ARG A 263 15.92 -5.18 3.98
CA ARG A 263 17.19 -4.86 4.65
C ARG A 263 18.13 -4.07 3.74
N GLU A 264 18.25 -4.45 2.47
CA GLU A 264 19.08 -3.72 1.52
C GLU A 264 18.55 -2.29 1.30
N PHE A 265 17.23 -2.13 1.25
CA PHE A 265 16.60 -0.81 1.16
C PHE A 265 16.87 0.04 2.43
N ALA A 266 16.70 -0.54 3.64
CA ALA A 266 17.01 0.13 4.89
C ALA A 266 18.47 0.60 4.94
N LYS A 267 19.41 -0.26 4.53
CA LYS A 267 20.85 0.07 4.49
C LYS A 267 21.16 1.28 3.62
N ASP A 268 20.57 1.38 2.42
CA ASP A 268 20.78 2.52 1.54
C ASP A 268 20.18 3.82 2.13
N LEU A 269 19.06 3.72 2.87
CA LEU A 269 18.48 4.86 3.58
C LEU A 269 19.34 5.37 4.73
N GLU A 270 20.04 4.48 5.44
CA GLU A 270 20.93 4.80 6.55
C GLU A 270 22.29 5.31 6.08
N HIS A 271 22.75 4.86 4.89
CA HIS A 271 24.07 5.16 4.32
C HIS A 271 23.95 5.81 2.95
N GLN A 272 23.21 6.93 2.87
CA GLN A 272 22.95 7.64 1.61
C GLN A 272 24.22 8.13 0.92
N ASP A 273 25.32 8.35 1.66
CA ASP A 273 26.64 8.71 1.16
C ASP A 273 27.30 7.61 0.31
N GLN A 274 26.86 6.36 0.47
CA GLN A 274 27.37 5.20 -0.29
C GLN A 274 26.54 4.89 -1.54
N VAL A 275 25.43 5.61 -1.74
CA VAL A 275 24.51 5.34 -2.86
C VAL A 275 25.02 6.01 -4.13
N GLY A 276 25.32 5.21 -5.15
CA GLY A 276 25.67 5.70 -6.49
C GLY A 276 24.46 6.35 -7.16
N VAL A 277 24.64 7.55 -7.68
CA VAL A 277 23.59 8.26 -8.43
C VAL A 277 23.78 7.96 -9.91
N ALA A 278 22.79 7.27 -10.53
CA ALA A 278 22.80 6.98 -11.94
C ALA A 278 22.23 8.16 -12.75
N ASP A 279 22.81 8.42 -13.93
CA ASP A 279 22.17 9.29 -14.91
C ASP A 279 21.02 8.54 -15.54
N ARG A 280 19.80 9.08 -15.40
CA ARG A 280 18.56 8.49 -15.90
C ARG A 280 17.88 9.44 -16.89
N PRO A 281 18.37 9.49 -18.15
CA PRO A 281 17.83 10.40 -19.16
C PRO A 281 16.32 10.22 -19.39
N GLU A 282 15.80 9.01 -19.24
CA GLU A 282 14.37 8.71 -19.33
C GLU A 282 13.52 9.38 -18.24
N MET A 283 14.13 9.86 -17.16
CA MET A 283 13.47 10.61 -16.09
C MET A 283 13.49 12.13 -16.32
N HIS A 284 14.36 12.64 -17.21
CA HIS A 284 14.48 14.06 -17.48
C HIS A 284 13.32 14.59 -18.34
N ASP A 285 12.70 13.72 -19.15
CA ASP A 285 11.64 14.07 -20.11
C ASP A 285 10.21 13.74 -19.65
N TRP A 286 9.95 13.73 -18.34
CA TRP A 286 8.61 13.42 -17.84
C TRP A 286 7.53 14.39 -18.36
N THR A 287 7.87 15.66 -18.73
CA THR A 287 6.95 16.64 -19.29
C THR A 287 6.66 16.41 -20.77
N ALA A 288 7.60 15.82 -21.51
CA ALA A 288 7.41 15.52 -22.94
C ALA A 288 6.37 14.41 -23.20
N ARG A 289 6.02 13.64 -22.16
CA ARG A 289 5.12 12.50 -22.25
C ARG A 289 3.63 12.88 -22.27
N LYS A 290 3.28 14.15 -22.20
CA LYS A 290 1.88 14.62 -22.14
C LYS A 290 1.05 14.42 -23.38
N SER A 291 1.57 13.96 -24.51
CA SER A 291 0.74 13.71 -25.71
C SER A 291 1.49 12.88 -26.76
N HIS A 292 1.59 11.60 -26.53
CA HIS A 292 1.71 10.70 -27.67
C HIS A 292 0.40 9.92 -27.83
N TRP A 293 -0.57 10.54 -28.42
CA TRP A 293 -1.48 9.78 -29.26
C TRP A 293 -0.59 8.99 -30.21
N PRO A 294 -0.55 7.64 -30.11
CA PRO A 294 0.38 6.88 -30.94
C PRO A 294 0.09 7.29 -32.39
N LYS A 295 1.15 7.62 -33.16
CA LYS A 295 1.04 7.98 -34.57
C LYS A 295 0.13 7.02 -35.35
N ARG A 296 0.02 5.77 -34.89
CA ARG A 296 -0.92 4.76 -35.36
C ARG A 296 -2.40 5.16 -35.21
N ILE A 297 -2.82 5.74 -34.08
CA ILE A 297 -4.22 6.19 -33.90
C ILE A 297 -4.52 7.36 -34.82
N LEU A 298 -3.59 8.30 -34.98
CA LEU A 298 -3.73 9.39 -35.93
C LEU A 298 -3.85 8.86 -37.36
N ASN A 299 -3.05 7.86 -37.73
CA ASN A 299 -3.15 7.22 -39.05
C ASN A 299 -4.49 6.48 -39.23
N TYR A 300 -5.01 5.80 -38.21
CA TYR A 300 -6.34 5.17 -38.28
C TYR A 300 -7.48 6.18 -38.37
N VAL A 301 -7.38 7.29 -37.66
CA VAL A 301 -8.36 8.41 -37.77
C VAL A 301 -8.31 9.04 -39.17
N LEU A 302 -7.11 9.28 -39.70
CA LEU A 302 -6.95 9.76 -41.07
C LEU A 302 -7.50 8.75 -42.10
N LEU A 303 -7.22 7.46 -41.93
CA LEU A 303 -7.73 6.41 -42.81
C LEU A 303 -9.27 6.30 -42.75
N ALA A 304 -9.88 6.49 -41.58
CA ALA A 304 -11.32 6.49 -41.41
C ALA A 304 -12.02 7.73 -41.99
N LEU A 305 -11.29 8.85 -42.14
CA LEU A 305 -11.79 10.06 -42.79
C LEU A 305 -11.80 9.95 -44.33
N VAL A 306 -10.97 9.09 -44.94
CA VAL A 306 -10.90 8.92 -46.39
C VAL A 306 -12.25 8.59 -47.05
N PRO A 307 -13.04 7.60 -46.54
CA PRO A 307 -14.36 7.30 -47.11
C PRO A 307 -15.34 8.47 -46.99
N VAL A 308 -15.26 9.24 -45.90
CA VAL A 308 -16.13 10.42 -45.67
C VAL A 308 -15.81 11.52 -46.69
N VAL A 309 -14.53 11.76 -46.96
CA VAL A 309 -14.09 12.75 -47.96
C VAL A 309 -14.52 12.31 -49.38
N ILE A 310 -14.32 11.03 -49.70
CA ILE A 310 -14.75 10.48 -51.01
C ILE A 310 -16.25 10.60 -51.17
N PHE A 311 -17.03 10.26 -50.16
CA PHE A 311 -18.49 10.32 -50.19
C PHE A 311 -19.01 11.77 -50.34
N THR A 312 -18.40 12.72 -49.63
CA THR A 312 -18.76 14.16 -49.76
C THR A 312 -18.39 14.72 -51.14
N LEU A 313 -17.28 14.30 -51.74
CA LEU A 313 -16.88 14.66 -53.10
C LEU A 313 -17.84 14.08 -54.13
N LEU A 314 -18.25 12.84 -54.01
CA LEU A 314 -19.23 12.21 -54.89
C LEU A 314 -20.60 12.89 -54.83
N LEU A 315 -21.06 13.25 -53.63
CA LEU A 315 -22.31 14.03 -53.47
C LEU A 315 -22.21 15.43 -54.07
N TRP A 316 -21.05 16.08 -53.99
CA TRP A 316 -20.83 17.38 -54.58
C TRP A 316 -20.83 17.33 -56.11
N VAL A 317 -20.21 16.31 -56.72
CA VAL A 317 -20.23 16.08 -58.16
C VAL A 317 -21.65 15.76 -58.63
N ALA A 318 -22.38 14.87 -57.94
CA ALA A 318 -23.74 14.48 -58.25
C ALA A 318 -24.77 15.64 -58.15
N ARG A 319 -24.46 16.71 -57.41
CA ARG A 319 -25.28 17.91 -57.33
C ARG A 319 -25.02 18.94 -58.47
N LYS A 320 -23.89 18.75 -59.19
CA LYS A 320 -23.50 19.65 -60.29
C LYS A 320 -23.85 19.12 -61.70
N THR A 321 -24.20 17.83 -61.75
CA THR A 321 -24.79 17.18 -62.92
C THR A 321 -26.31 17.13 -62.79
#